data_a90ec1af623af944a540220197c5a268
#
_entry.id   a90ec1af623af944a540220197c5a268
#
_cell.length_a   1.000
_cell.length_b   1.000
_cell.length_c   1.000
_cell.angle_alpha   90.00
_cell.angle_beta   90.00
_cell.angle_gamma   90.00
#
_symmetry.space_group_name_H-M   'P 1'
#
loop_
_entity.id
_entity.type
_entity.pdbx_description
1 polymer ?
#
loop_
_entity_poly.entity_id
_entity_poly.type
_entity_poly.pdbx_seq_one_letter_code
_entity_poly.pdbx_strand_id
1 'polypeptide(L)'
;DVHVIQMKDVSPELGVDWSAVMRTRLAGRKQPDWIVDGDILFAAKGARFYAACVGAALPHAVCVPAFFHLRVRPETALEPEFLAWQINQPPCQRQLLQAAEGSSQLSIRRAVLEQLVLAVPPIAEQRRIVALASLAVRERQALQRLIHNREQQLQAIAEDLGAEVGSH
;
A
#
# COMPACT_ATOMS: atom_id res chain seq x y z
N ASP A 1 13.72 18.23 9.95
CA ASP A 1 13.43 17.54 8.68
C ASP A 1 12.23 16.63 8.88
N VAL A 2 11.37 16.56 7.88
CA VAL A 2 10.14 15.78 7.89
C VAL A 2 10.18 14.80 6.73
N HIS A 3 9.73 13.57 6.97
CA HIS A 3 9.54 12.56 5.94
C HIS A 3 8.17 12.75 5.28
N VAL A 4 8.12 12.93 3.97
CA VAL A 4 6.87 13.16 3.23
C VAL A 4 6.58 11.96 2.33
N ILE A 5 5.60 11.17 2.74
CA ILE A 5 5.16 9.97 2.02
C ILE A 5 4.32 10.40 0.82
N GLN A 6 4.72 9.98 -0.37
CA GLN A 6 4.03 10.21 -1.64
C GLN A 6 3.37 8.91 -2.14
N MET A 7 2.49 9.03 -3.13
CA MET A 7 1.79 7.87 -3.71
C MET A 7 2.73 6.79 -4.25
N LYS A 8 3.88 7.18 -4.79
CA LYS A 8 4.89 6.25 -5.34
C LYS A 8 5.62 5.44 -4.25
N ASP A 9 5.61 5.94 -3.01
CA ASP A 9 6.33 5.33 -1.88
C ASP A 9 5.48 4.28 -1.16
N VAL A 10 4.22 4.06 -1.59
CA VAL A 10 3.25 3.22 -0.87
C VAL A 10 2.68 2.16 -1.80
N SER A 11 2.65 0.92 -1.33
CA SER A 11 1.91 -0.17 -1.97
C SER A 11 0.93 -0.83 -1.00
N PRO A 12 -0.22 -1.33 -1.50
CA PRO A 12 -1.21 -1.99 -0.65
C PRO A 12 -0.70 -3.27 0.00
N GLU A 13 0.28 -3.94 -0.61
CA GLU A 13 0.82 -5.21 -0.15
C GLU A 13 2.02 -5.07 0.79
N LEU A 14 2.85 -4.04 0.58
CA LEU A 14 4.13 -3.88 1.27
C LEU A 14 4.15 -2.68 2.23
N GLY A 15 3.10 -1.86 2.23
CA GLY A 15 3.08 -0.63 3.01
C GLY A 15 3.97 0.46 2.44
N VAL A 16 4.70 1.15 3.29
CA VAL A 16 5.56 2.30 2.92
C VAL A 16 6.99 1.83 2.66
N ASP A 17 7.52 2.16 1.50
CA ASP A 17 8.96 2.03 1.21
C ASP A 17 9.72 3.24 1.77
N TRP A 18 10.19 3.11 2.99
CA TRP A 18 10.89 4.17 3.69
C TRP A 18 12.23 4.57 3.06
N SER A 19 12.81 3.73 2.22
CA SER A 19 14.07 4.04 1.52
C SER A 19 13.88 5.09 0.42
N ALA A 20 12.67 5.18 -0.14
CA ALA A 20 12.30 6.10 -1.20
C ALA A 20 11.68 7.42 -0.69
N VAL A 21 11.31 7.49 0.60
CA VAL A 21 10.61 8.64 1.18
C VAL A 21 11.48 9.89 1.21
N MET A 22 10.96 10.96 0.64
CA MET A 22 11.65 12.25 0.55
C MET A 22 11.69 12.96 1.91
N ARG A 23 12.84 13.59 2.21
CA ARG A 23 13.00 14.49 3.35
C ARG A 23 12.86 15.94 2.91
N THR A 24 12.13 16.73 3.70
CA THR A 24 11.96 18.17 3.43
C THR A 24 11.76 18.94 4.75
N ARG A 25 11.70 20.26 4.65
CA ARG A 25 11.31 21.12 5.77
C ARG A 25 9.86 21.53 5.58
N LEU A 26 9.03 21.31 6.61
CA LEU A 26 7.67 21.85 6.61
C LEU A 26 7.71 23.33 6.89
N ALA A 27 7.14 24.12 5.98
CA ALA A 27 6.84 25.53 6.22
C ALA A 27 5.44 25.62 6.84
N GLY A 28 5.34 25.84 8.15
CA GLY A 28 4.05 26.00 8.80
C GLY A 28 4.15 26.11 10.32
N ARG A 29 3.12 26.74 10.93
CA ARG A 29 3.01 26.94 12.39
C ARG A 29 2.23 25.86 13.13
N LYS A 30 1.49 24.99 12.42
CA LYS A 30 0.71 23.89 13.02
C LYS A 30 1.57 22.63 13.10
N GLN A 31 1.51 21.97 14.25
CA GLN A 31 2.07 20.64 14.38
C GLN A 31 1.25 19.67 13.51
N PRO A 32 1.89 18.90 12.63
CA PRO A 32 1.22 17.88 11.84
C PRO A 32 0.69 16.75 12.72
N ASP A 33 -0.31 16.05 12.24
CA ASP A 33 -0.66 14.73 12.75
C ASP A 33 0.37 13.72 12.23
N TRP A 34 1.34 13.38 13.07
CA TRP A 34 2.44 12.51 12.71
C TRP A 34 1.96 11.08 12.47
N ILE A 35 2.45 10.48 11.41
CA ILE A 35 2.22 9.08 11.10
C ILE A 35 3.05 8.22 12.06
N VAL A 36 2.39 7.22 12.63
CA VAL A 36 3.00 6.25 13.56
C VAL A 36 2.69 4.81 13.10
N ASP A 37 3.35 3.85 13.74
CA ASP A 37 3.11 2.43 13.48
C ASP A 37 1.63 2.07 13.70
N GLY A 38 1.07 1.28 12.79
CA GLY A 38 -0.33 0.89 12.80
C GLY A 38 -1.29 1.91 12.19
N ASP A 39 -0.82 3.10 11.79
CA ASP A 39 -1.64 4.01 11.00
C ASP A 39 -1.91 3.41 9.60
N ILE A 40 -2.98 3.86 8.97
CA ILE A 40 -3.37 3.41 7.65
C ILE A 40 -3.41 4.61 6.72
N LEU A 41 -2.79 4.48 5.57
CA LEU A 41 -2.85 5.46 4.48
C LEU A 41 -3.85 4.95 3.43
N PHE A 42 -4.95 5.67 3.25
CA PHE A 42 -5.93 5.36 2.20
C PHE A 42 -5.72 6.28 1.00
N ALA A 43 -5.35 5.70 -0.14
CA ALA A 43 -5.21 6.41 -1.41
C ALA A 43 -6.60 6.81 -1.94
N ALA A 44 -6.96 8.07 -1.74
CA ALA A 44 -8.28 8.60 -2.07
C ALA A 44 -8.38 9.18 -3.48
N LYS A 45 -7.27 9.29 -4.20
CA LYS A 45 -7.18 9.85 -5.56
C LYS A 45 -6.26 8.99 -6.43
N GLY A 46 -6.58 8.89 -7.71
CA GLY A 46 -5.74 8.18 -8.68
C GLY A 46 -6.48 7.07 -9.42
N ALA A 47 -5.70 6.22 -10.08
CA ALA A 47 -6.22 5.11 -10.87
C ALA A 47 -6.76 3.95 -10.01
N ARG A 48 -6.37 3.87 -8.75
CA ARG A 48 -6.76 2.81 -7.81
C ARG A 48 -6.95 3.40 -6.42
N PHE A 49 -8.00 2.95 -5.72
CA PHE A 49 -8.20 3.21 -4.31
C PHE A 49 -7.67 2.02 -3.52
N TYR A 50 -6.84 2.28 -2.53
CA TYR A 50 -6.29 1.22 -1.70
C TYR A 50 -5.94 1.74 -0.31
N ALA A 51 -5.84 0.83 0.65
CA ALA A 51 -5.33 1.09 1.98
C ALA A 51 -4.00 0.37 2.19
N ALA A 52 -3.09 1.01 2.89
CA ALA A 52 -1.82 0.43 3.28
C ALA A 52 -1.57 0.69 4.77
N CYS A 53 -1.28 -0.36 5.54
CA CYS A 53 -0.89 -0.21 6.93
C CYS A 53 0.58 0.22 7.01
N VAL A 54 0.86 1.18 7.89
CA VAL A 54 2.20 1.69 8.12
C VAL A 54 2.89 0.84 9.19
N GLY A 55 4.01 0.24 8.83
CA GLY A 55 4.91 -0.43 9.75
C GLY A 55 6.26 0.27 9.83
N ALA A 56 6.94 0.16 10.96
CA ALA A 56 8.26 0.73 11.22
C ALA A 56 8.36 2.22 10.84
N ALA A 57 7.38 3.01 11.27
CA ALA A 57 7.26 4.43 10.92
C ALA A 57 8.50 5.23 11.34
N LEU A 58 9.04 6.00 10.41
CA LEU A 58 10.12 6.94 10.73
C LEU A 58 9.57 8.15 11.51
N PRO A 59 10.37 8.72 12.43
CA PRO A 59 9.97 9.91 13.17
C PRO A 59 9.62 11.07 12.24
N HIS A 60 8.65 11.88 12.64
CA HIS A 60 8.22 13.07 11.92
C HIS A 60 7.81 12.77 10.46
N ALA A 61 7.03 11.72 10.26
CA ALA A 61 6.46 11.38 8.96
C ALA A 61 5.06 11.97 8.77
N VAL A 62 4.78 12.43 7.56
CA VAL A 62 3.46 12.90 7.09
C VAL A 62 3.20 12.35 5.70
N CYS A 63 1.94 12.35 5.26
CA CYS A 63 1.59 11.98 3.89
C CYS A 63 1.07 13.18 3.08
N VAL A 64 1.15 13.07 1.76
CA VAL A 64 0.54 14.07 0.86
C VAL A 64 -0.99 14.04 0.93
N PRO A 65 -1.69 15.14 0.56
CA PRO A 65 -3.15 15.24 0.62
C PRO A 65 -3.93 14.27 -0.29
N ALA A 66 -3.23 13.48 -1.10
CA ALA A 66 -3.84 12.39 -1.88
C ALA A 66 -4.22 11.18 -1.03
N PHE A 67 -3.65 11.08 0.19
CA PHE A 67 -4.03 10.09 1.19
C PHE A 67 -4.97 10.66 2.24
N PHE A 68 -5.91 9.84 2.70
CA PHE A 68 -6.50 10.00 4.02
C PHE A 68 -5.67 9.20 5.03
N HIS A 69 -5.32 9.87 6.13
CA HIS A 69 -4.65 9.27 7.26
C HIS A 69 -5.70 8.74 8.25
N LEU A 70 -5.67 7.45 8.51
CA LEU A 70 -6.60 6.75 9.39
C LEU A 70 -5.83 6.15 10.56
N ARG A 71 -6.42 6.22 11.74
CA ARG A 71 -5.89 5.59 12.96
C ARG A 71 -6.98 4.79 13.64
N VAL A 72 -6.73 3.51 13.86
CA VAL A 72 -7.64 2.67 14.63
C VAL A 72 -7.56 3.07 16.10
N ARG A 73 -8.71 3.23 16.73
CA ARG A 73 -8.76 3.58 18.15
C ARG A 73 -8.39 2.37 18.98
N PRO A 74 -7.56 2.54 20.03
CA PRO A 74 -7.08 1.41 20.85
C PRO A 74 -8.20 0.57 21.50
N GLU A 75 -9.34 1.20 21.79
CA GLU A 75 -10.49 0.55 22.41
C GLU A 75 -11.34 -0.30 21.43
N THR A 76 -11.04 -0.26 20.14
CA THR A 76 -11.77 -1.06 19.16
C THR A 76 -11.17 -2.44 19.01
N ALA A 77 -12.02 -3.46 18.85
CA ALA A 77 -11.57 -4.82 18.55
C ALA A 77 -11.24 -4.98 17.04
N LEU A 78 -10.37 -4.11 16.53
CA LEU A 78 -10.01 -4.04 15.11
C LEU A 78 -8.50 -3.88 14.94
N GLU A 79 -7.87 -4.84 14.26
CA GLU A 79 -6.45 -4.78 13.93
C GLU A 79 -6.23 -3.88 12.69
N PRO A 80 -5.25 -2.94 12.71
CA PRO A 80 -5.00 -2.03 11.58
C PRO A 80 -4.69 -2.75 10.27
N GLU A 81 -3.86 -3.80 10.31
CA GLU A 81 -3.51 -4.59 9.14
C GLU A 81 -4.74 -5.29 8.54
N PHE A 82 -5.65 -5.78 9.40
CA PHE A 82 -6.90 -6.39 8.95
C PHE A 82 -7.81 -5.36 8.28
N LEU A 83 -7.94 -4.16 8.85
CA LEU A 83 -8.71 -3.07 8.25
C LEU A 83 -8.16 -2.68 6.88
N ALA A 84 -6.85 -2.49 6.76
CA ALA A 84 -6.21 -2.18 5.48
C ALA A 84 -6.44 -3.31 4.46
N TRP A 85 -6.27 -4.57 4.87
CA TRP A 85 -6.55 -5.72 4.03
C TRP A 85 -8.02 -5.74 3.56
N GLN A 86 -8.97 -5.54 4.47
CA GLN A 86 -10.40 -5.61 4.17
C GLN A 86 -10.85 -4.52 3.18
N ILE A 87 -10.34 -3.28 3.36
CA ILE A 87 -10.61 -2.17 2.42
C ILE A 87 -10.18 -2.54 1.00
N ASN A 88 -9.10 -3.29 0.85
CA ASN A 88 -8.57 -3.72 -0.44
C ASN A 88 -9.34 -4.91 -1.06
N GLN A 89 -10.27 -5.52 -0.34
CA GLN A 89 -11.02 -6.67 -0.86
C GLN A 89 -12.21 -6.25 -1.74
N PRO A 90 -12.65 -7.13 -2.66
CA PRO A 90 -13.72 -6.81 -3.63
C PRO A 90 -15.00 -6.22 -3.02
N PRO A 91 -15.52 -6.67 -1.86
CA PRO A 91 -16.72 -6.07 -1.29
C PRO A 91 -16.59 -4.57 -0.97
N CYS A 92 -15.45 -4.15 -0.38
CA CYS A 92 -15.18 -2.75 -0.10
C CYS A 92 -14.84 -1.98 -1.37
N GLN A 93 -14.05 -2.56 -2.27
CA GLN A 93 -13.68 -1.93 -3.52
C GLN A 93 -14.91 -1.63 -4.40
N ARG A 94 -15.91 -2.50 -4.43
CA ARG A 94 -17.17 -2.22 -5.14
C ARG A 94 -17.90 -1.02 -4.56
N GLN A 95 -18.00 -0.90 -3.24
CA GLN A 95 -18.64 0.25 -2.58
C GLN A 95 -17.90 1.55 -2.92
N LEU A 96 -16.56 1.54 -2.86
CA LEU A 96 -15.73 2.70 -3.18
C LEU A 96 -15.90 3.13 -4.64
N LEU A 97 -15.85 2.19 -5.59
CA LEU A 97 -15.99 2.49 -7.01
C LEU A 97 -17.37 3.02 -7.38
N GLN A 98 -18.43 2.52 -6.73
CA GLN A 98 -19.82 3.01 -6.95
C GLN A 98 -20.01 4.45 -6.45
N ALA A 99 -19.27 4.86 -5.42
CA ALA A 99 -19.35 6.19 -4.82
C ALA A 99 -18.22 7.14 -5.26
N ALA A 100 -17.33 6.69 -6.14
CA ALA A 100 -16.25 7.50 -6.67
C ALA A 100 -16.74 8.60 -7.59
N GLU A 101 -16.14 9.78 -7.52
CA GLU A 101 -16.51 10.96 -8.30
C GLU A 101 -15.31 11.46 -9.12
N GLY A 102 -15.60 12.09 -10.24
CA GLY A 102 -14.61 12.69 -11.14
C GLY A 102 -14.70 12.15 -12.56
N SER A 103 -14.34 12.99 -13.54
CA SER A 103 -14.38 12.65 -14.97
C SER A 103 -13.02 12.25 -15.53
N SER A 104 -11.95 12.94 -15.11
CA SER A 104 -10.58 12.68 -15.59
C SER A 104 -9.75 11.91 -14.56
N GLN A 105 -10.00 12.14 -13.28
CA GLN A 105 -9.37 11.44 -12.17
C GLN A 105 -10.42 11.13 -11.11
N LEU A 106 -10.61 9.87 -10.82
CA LEU A 106 -11.53 9.44 -9.76
C LEU A 106 -10.99 9.81 -8.39
N SER A 107 -11.90 10.17 -7.50
CA SER A 107 -11.59 10.48 -6.10
C SER A 107 -12.69 9.98 -5.17
N ILE A 108 -12.28 9.63 -3.96
CA ILE A 108 -13.17 9.26 -2.86
C ILE A 108 -13.23 10.42 -1.88
N ARG A 109 -14.45 10.86 -1.55
CA ARG A 109 -14.65 11.81 -0.46
C ARG A 109 -14.56 11.11 0.89
N ARG A 110 -14.11 11.84 1.90
CA ARG A 110 -13.98 11.35 3.27
C ARG A 110 -15.28 10.73 3.80
N ALA A 111 -16.42 11.37 3.54
CA ALA A 111 -17.73 10.86 3.94
C ALA A 111 -18.07 9.48 3.36
N VAL A 112 -17.60 9.17 2.14
CA VAL A 112 -17.76 7.84 1.53
C VAL A 112 -16.96 6.80 2.29
N LEU A 113 -15.71 7.10 2.61
CA LEU A 113 -14.84 6.20 3.38
C LEU A 113 -15.40 5.95 4.80
N GLU A 114 -15.94 6.97 5.44
CA GLU A 114 -16.55 6.88 6.78
C GLU A 114 -17.83 6.04 6.81
N GLN A 115 -18.50 5.88 5.67
CA GLN A 115 -19.73 5.07 5.52
C GLN A 115 -19.46 3.65 5.01
N LEU A 116 -18.20 3.28 4.81
CA LEU A 116 -17.84 1.96 4.30
C LEU A 116 -18.30 0.87 5.27
N VAL A 117 -19.05 -0.10 4.76
CA VAL A 117 -19.54 -1.23 5.56
C VAL A 117 -18.43 -2.27 5.69
N LEU A 118 -18.04 -2.55 6.92
CA LEU A 118 -16.94 -3.45 7.27
C LEU A 118 -17.45 -4.60 8.15
N ALA A 119 -16.86 -5.78 7.96
CA ALA A 119 -17.01 -6.89 8.90
C ALA A 119 -15.92 -6.80 9.97
N VAL A 120 -16.28 -7.08 11.22
CA VAL A 120 -15.33 -7.09 12.34
C VAL A 120 -15.43 -8.46 13.06
N PRO A 121 -14.76 -9.50 12.52
CA PRO A 121 -14.70 -10.79 13.17
C PRO A 121 -13.85 -10.74 14.45
N PRO A 122 -13.86 -11.80 15.29
CA PRO A 122 -12.98 -11.86 16.45
C PRO A 122 -11.51 -11.63 16.11
N ILE A 123 -10.75 -11.01 17.01
CA ILE A 123 -9.33 -10.65 16.79
C ILE A 123 -8.49 -11.84 16.32
N ALA A 124 -8.72 -13.04 16.87
CA ALA A 124 -8.00 -14.23 16.47
C ALA A 124 -8.21 -14.57 14.98
N GLU A 125 -9.41 -14.36 14.47
CA GLU A 125 -9.72 -14.55 13.05
C GLU A 125 -9.09 -13.47 12.18
N GLN A 126 -9.16 -12.19 12.60
CA GLN A 126 -8.49 -11.09 11.90
C GLN A 126 -7.00 -11.38 11.71
N ARG A 127 -6.32 -11.82 12.78
CA ARG A 127 -4.88 -12.17 12.74
C ARG A 127 -4.58 -13.34 11.83
N ARG A 128 -5.44 -14.37 11.78
CA ARG A 128 -5.29 -15.50 10.83
C ARG A 128 -5.40 -15.03 9.40
N ILE A 129 -6.37 -14.17 9.09
CA ILE A 129 -6.57 -13.62 7.75
C ILE A 129 -5.35 -12.80 7.32
N VAL A 130 -4.86 -11.91 8.19
CA VAL A 130 -3.65 -11.10 7.92
C VAL A 130 -2.43 -11.98 7.69
N ALA A 131 -2.24 -13.01 8.51
CA ALA A 131 -1.13 -13.95 8.35
C ALA A 131 -1.20 -14.68 7.00
N LEU A 132 -2.38 -15.18 6.61
CA LEU A 132 -2.59 -15.82 5.32
C LEU A 132 -2.34 -14.86 4.15
N ALA A 133 -2.85 -13.64 4.23
CA ALA A 133 -2.63 -12.60 3.22
C ALA A 133 -1.13 -12.28 3.06
N SER A 134 -0.40 -12.15 4.17
CA SER A 134 1.04 -11.91 4.16
C SER A 134 1.83 -13.06 3.53
N LEU A 135 1.43 -14.30 3.80
CA LEU A 135 2.03 -15.48 3.16
C LEU A 135 1.79 -15.48 1.65
N ALA A 136 0.57 -15.18 1.21
CA ALA A 136 0.24 -15.09 -0.22
C ALA A 136 1.04 -14.00 -0.95
N VAL A 137 1.30 -12.86 -0.31
CA VAL A 137 2.18 -11.81 -0.87
C VAL A 137 3.62 -12.31 -1.03
N ARG A 138 4.17 -12.97 0.00
CA ARG A 138 5.54 -13.53 -0.05
C ARG A 138 5.69 -14.61 -1.12
N GLU A 139 4.71 -15.49 -1.25
CA GLU A 139 4.66 -16.53 -2.28
C GLU A 139 4.66 -15.90 -3.68
N ARG A 140 3.80 -14.91 -3.92
CA ARG A 140 3.76 -14.18 -5.19
C ARG A 140 5.11 -13.55 -5.52
N GLN A 141 5.76 -12.91 -4.56
CA GLN A 141 7.08 -12.30 -4.75
C GLN A 141 8.16 -13.34 -5.06
N ALA A 142 8.11 -14.52 -4.43
CA ALA A 142 9.04 -15.60 -4.71
C ALA A 142 8.85 -16.14 -6.13
N LEU A 143 7.60 -16.35 -6.55
CA LEU A 143 7.27 -16.79 -7.92
C LEU A 143 7.69 -15.76 -8.96
N GLN A 144 7.45 -14.47 -8.73
CA GLN A 144 7.88 -13.40 -9.64
C GLN A 144 9.40 -13.36 -9.80
N ARG A 145 10.15 -13.50 -8.69
CA ARG A 145 11.62 -13.60 -8.76
C ARG A 145 12.09 -14.82 -9.54
N LEU A 146 11.43 -15.95 -9.35
CA LEU A 146 11.76 -17.18 -10.08
C LEU A 146 11.53 -17.01 -11.60
N ILE A 147 10.41 -16.42 -11.99
CA ILE A 147 10.10 -16.10 -13.40
C ILE A 147 11.18 -15.19 -13.97
N HIS A 148 11.47 -14.07 -13.29
CA HIS A 148 12.47 -13.11 -13.75
C HIS A 148 13.87 -13.75 -13.92
N ASN A 149 14.32 -14.54 -12.93
CA ASN A 149 15.59 -15.24 -13.03
C ASN A 149 15.64 -16.20 -14.23
N ARG A 150 14.52 -16.87 -14.53
CA ARG A 150 14.44 -17.78 -15.69
C ARG A 150 14.51 -17.02 -17.02
N GLU A 151 13.84 -15.88 -17.11
CA GLU A 151 13.90 -15.01 -18.29
C GLU A 151 15.32 -14.49 -18.52
N GLN A 152 16.01 -14.04 -17.45
CA GLN A 152 17.42 -13.61 -17.54
C GLN A 152 18.35 -14.73 -18.00
N GLN A 153 18.16 -15.99 -17.51
CA GLN A 153 18.95 -17.13 -17.94
C GLN A 153 18.77 -17.41 -19.44
N LEU A 154 17.52 -17.39 -19.92
CA LEU A 154 17.23 -17.62 -21.33
C LEU A 154 17.80 -16.51 -22.23
N GLN A 155 17.74 -15.27 -21.76
CA GLN A 155 18.33 -14.13 -22.49
C GLN A 155 19.86 -14.27 -22.58
N ALA A 156 20.53 -14.61 -21.48
CA ALA A 156 21.99 -14.82 -21.48
C ALA A 156 22.39 -15.93 -22.46
N ILE A 157 21.68 -17.06 -22.50
CA ILE A 157 21.92 -18.15 -23.47
C ILE A 157 21.76 -17.63 -24.90
N ALA A 158 20.72 -16.85 -25.17
CA ALA A 158 20.50 -16.30 -26.51
C ALA A 158 21.60 -15.33 -26.95
N GLU A 159 22.10 -14.50 -26.03
CA GLU A 159 23.22 -13.58 -26.28
C GLU A 159 24.53 -14.34 -26.58
N ASP A 160 24.84 -15.40 -25.81
CA ASP A 160 26.00 -16.24 -26.01
C ASP A 160 25.97 -16.92 -27.39
N LEU A 161 24.83 -17.52 -27.77
CA LEU A 161 24.65 -18.12 -29.11
C LEU A 161 24.79 -17.08 -30.24
N GLY A 162 24.28 -15.85 -30.02
CA GLY A 162 24.43 -14.76 -31.00
C GLY A 162 25.88 -14.30 -31.17
N ALA A 163 26.67 -14.29 -30.12
CA ALA A 163 28.08 -13.91 -30.14
C ALA A 163 28.94 -14.96 -30.90
N GLU A 164 28.63 -16.26 -30.76
CA GLU A 164 29.31 -17.35 -31.47
C GLU A 164 29.08 -17.27 -32.98
N VAL A 165 27.88 -16.92 -33.43
CA VAL A 165 27.53 -16.80 -34.87
C VAL A 165 28.20 -15.56 -35.50
N GLY A 166 28.44 -14.49 -34.77
CA GLY A 166 29.09 -13.28 -35.26
C GLY A 166 30.61 -13.35 -35.35
N SER A 167 31.23 -14.42 -34.87
CA SER A 167 32.69 -14.61 -34.82
C SER A 167 33.24 -15.48 -35.98
N HIS A 168 32.42 -15.82 -36.97
CA HIS A 168 32.76 -16.51 -38.21
C HIS A 168 32.49 -15.58 -39.39
#